data_dbc810127ba4c7b5f68ccfeaef526802
#
_entry.id   dbc810127ba4c7b5f68ccfeaef526802
#
_cell.length_a   1.000
_cell.length_b   1.000
_cell.length_c   1.000
_cell.angle_alpha   90.00
_cell.angle_beta   90.00
_cell.angle_gamma   90.00
#
_symmetry.space_group_name_H-M   'P 1'
#
loop_
_entity.id
_entity.type
_entity.pdbx_description
1 polymer ?
#
loop_
_entity_poly.entity_id
_entity_poly.type
_entity_poly.pdbx_seq_one_letter_code
_entity_poly.pdbx_strand_id
1 'polypeptide(L)'
;MLIKFIVCLVAGIGAGLGTGFAGMSAAAVISPMLITFLDMDPYMAVGIALASDVLASAASAYTYGKNKNIDIKNGIVMMIFVLLFTLLGSFVSSKVPSTTMGGFSFVMTLFLGIKFIVKPVTEPKARLTQATPKQKIIRSVLCGAMVGFICGFVGAGGGMMMLLVLTSVLGYELKTAVGTSVFVMAFTAFTGSISHFAIGGAPDWWTRAFCMLSTLIFAQIAAFLANKAKPETLNRVTGVILVILGIVMIIVNKIK
;
A
#
# COMPACT_ATOMS: atom_id res chain seq x y z
N MET A 1 1.31 -16.95 -22.96
CA MET A 1 0.18 -17.05 -22.02
C MET A 1 0.63 -17.59 -20.67
N LEU A 2 1.25 -18.79 -20.58
CA LEU A 2 1.64 -19.40 -19.30
C LEU A 2 2.56 -18.53 -18.45
N ILE A 3 3.61 -17.94 -19.02
CA ILE A 3 4.55 -17.06 -18.31
C ILE A 3 3.82 -15.82 -17.75
N LYS A 4 2.96 -15.18 -18.55
CA LYS A 4 2.15 -14.04 -18.09
C LYS A 4 1.28 -14.43 -16.89
N PHE A 5 0.63 -15.59 -16.96
CA PHE A 5 -0.21 -16.08 -15.86
C PHE A 5 0.62 -16.30 -14.57
N ILE A 6 1.77 -16.96 -14.68
CA ILE A 6 2.65 -17.25 -13.52
C ILE A 6 3.14 -15.93 -12.90
N VAL A 7 3.63 -15.00 -13.72
CA VAL A 7 4.13 -13.71 -13.22
C VAL A 7 3.01 -12.92 -12.53
N CYS A 8 1.83 -12.83 -13.15
CA CYS A 8 0.67 -12.15 -12.57
C CYS A 8 0.19 -12.81 -11.27
N LEU A 9 0.22 -14.16 -11.22
CA LEU A 9 -0.16 -14.90 -10.02
C LEU A 9 0.81 -14.63 -8.88
N VAL A 10 2.12 -14.75 -9.12
CA VAL A 10 3.15 -14.51 -8.09
C VAL A 10 3.12 -13.04 -7.62
N ALA A 11 3.03 -12.09 -8.56
CA ALA A 11 2.90 -10.67 -8.24
C ALA A 11 1.62 -10.39 -7.42
N GLY A 12 0.50 -11.00 -7.81
CA GLY A 12 -0.78 -10.87 -7.12
C GLY A 12 -0.80 -11.50 -5.73
N ILE A 13 -0.14 -12.64 -5.53
CA ILE A 13 0.05 -13.24 -4.19
C ILE A 13 0.81 -12.25 -3.30
N GLY A 14 1.99 -11.80 -3.73
CA GLY A 14 2.81 -10.87 -2.95
C GLY A 14 2.09 -9.56 -2.66
N ALA A 15 1.48 -8.96 -3.67
CA ALA A 15 0.72 -7.72 -3.54
C ALA A 15 -0.50 -7.89 -2.62
N GLY A 16 -1.29 -8.95 -2.81
CA GLY A 16 -2.47 -9.22 -2.01
C GLY A 16 -2.14 -9.45 -0.53
N LEU A 17 -1.12 -10.27 -0.25
CA LEU A 17 -0.65 -10.47 1.13
C LEU A 17 -0.16 -9.16 1.75
N GLY A 18 0.62 -8.36 1.01
CA GLY A 18 1.08 -7.04 1.44
C GLY A 18 -0.07 -6.07 1.72
N THR A 19 -1.08 -6.02 0.84
CA THR A 19 -2.26 -5.18 1.04
C THR A 19 -3.08 -5.63 2.24
N GLY A 20 -3.39 -6.93 2.34
CA GLY A 20 -4.28 -7.45 3.37
C GLY A 20 -3.66 -7.47 4.78
N PHE A 21 -2.37 -7.80 4.92
CA PHE A 21 -1.68 -7.83 6.22
C PHE A 21 -1.09 -6.48 6.61
N ALA A 22 -0.55 -5.72 5.66
CA ALA A 22 0.23 -4.52 5.93
C ALA A 22 -0.42 -3.21 5.42
N GLY A 23 -1.53 -3.30 4.69
CA GLY A 23 -2.15 -2.11 4.10
C GLY A 23 -1.23 -1.39 3.10
N MET A 24 -0.35 -2.14 2.42
CA MET A 24 0.53 -1.58 1.41
C MET A 24 -0.15 -1.55 0.04
N SER A 25 0.29 -0.63 -0.82
CA SER A 25 -0.20 -0.58 -2.20
C SER A 25 0.28 -1.78 -3.01
N ALA A 26 -0.64 -2.39 -3.76
CA ALA A 26 -0.32 -3.46 -4.70
C ALA A 26 0.67 -3.01 -5.79
N ALA A 27 0.69 -1.71 -6.10
CA ALA A 27 1.60 -1.14 -7.08
C ALA A 27 3.07 -1.33 -6.72
N ALA A 28 3.41 -1.39 -5.44
CA ALA A 28 4.77 -1.61 -4.98
C ALA A 28 5.35 -2.98 -5.40
N VAL A 29 4.50 -3.97 -5.62
CA VAL A 29 4.91 -5.33 -6.00
C VAL A 29 4.62 -5.61 -7.48
N ILE A 30 3.38 -5.31 -7.93
CA ILE A 30 2.94 -5.67 -9.29
C ILE A 30 3.74 -4.91 -10.34
N SER A 31 3.92 -3.58 -10.19
CA SER A 31 4.58 -2.78 -11.23
C SER A 31 5.98 -3.29 -11.58
N PRO A 32 6.92 -3.42 -10.62
CA PRO A 32 8.26 -3.90 -10.97
C PRO A 32 8.27 -5.35 -11.47
N MET A 33 7.35 -6.20 -11.00
CA MET A 33 7.24 -7.57 -11.51
C MET A 33 6.84 -7.60 -12.99
N LEU A 34 5.84 -6.80 -13.38
CA LEU A 34 5.40 -6.71 -14.78
C LEU A 34 6.47 -6.09 -15.68
N ILE A 35 7.15 -5.05 -15.19
CA ILE A 35 8.24 -4.37 -15.94
C ILE A 35 9.41 -5.30 -16.13
N THR A 36 9.83 -6.04 -15.09
CA THR A 36 11.04 -6.87 -15.15
C THR A 36 10.82 -8.18 -15.91
N PHE A 37 9.71 -8.87 -15.68
CA PHE A 37 9.51 -10.22 -16.21
C PHE A 37 8.65 -10.29 -17.47
N LEU A 38 7.90 -9.23 -17.79
CA LEU A 38 7.06 -9.16 -18.99
C LEU A 38 7.48 -8.03 -19.94
N ASP A 39 8.58 -7.32 -19.66
CA ASP A 39 9.05 -6.15 -20.42
C ASP A 39 7.92 -5.14 -20.71
N MET A 40 7.01 -5.00 -19.75
CA MET A 40 5.87 -4.10 -19.89
C MET A 40 6.32 -2.65 -19.74
N ASP A 41 5.72 -1.77 -20.52
CA ASP A 41 5.88 -0.33 -20.35
C ASP A 41 5.58 0.08 -18.90
N PRO A 42 6.45 0.87 -18.24
CA PRO A 42 6.30 1.23 -16.84
C PRO A 42 4.98 1.92 -16.52
N TYR A 43 4.50 2.79 -17.41
CA TYR A 43 3.27 3.53 -17.21
C TYR A 43 2.04 2.59 -17.23
N MET A 44 2.03 1.64 -18.15
CA MET A 44 0.99 0.61 -18.26
C MET A 44 1.02 -0.36 -17.07
N ALA A 45 2.22 -0.78 -16.64
CA ALA A 45 2.40 -1.65 -15.48
C ALA A 45 1.86 -1.00 -14.19
N VAL A 46 2.12 0.29 -13.98
CA VAL A 46 1.57 1.05 -12.85
C VAL A 46 0.04 1.14 -12.95
N GLY A 47 -0.52 1.37 -14.12
CA GLY A 47 -1.98 1.40 -14.33
C GLY A 47 -2.66 0.09 -13.93
N ILE A 48 -2.11 -1.06 -14.36
CA ILE A 48 -2.59 -2.41 -13.98
C ILE A 48 -2.49 -2.60 -12.47
N ALA A 49 -1.38 -2.22 -11.89
CA ALA A 49 -1.12 -2.39 -10.48
C ALA A 49 -2.07 -1.56 -9.61
N LEU A 50 -2.33 -0.31 -9.99
CA LEU A 50 -3.31 0.55 -9.32
C LEU A 50 -4.73 0.00 -9.46
N ALA A 51 -5.12 -0.49 -10.64
CA ALA A 51 -6.42 -1.12 -10.82
C ALA A 51 -6.59 -2.37 -9.95
N SER A 52 -5.53 -3.18 -9.80
CA SER A 52 -5.52 -4.33 -8.90
C SER A 52 -5.64 -3.89 -7.43
N ASP A 53 -4.97 -2.79 -7.07
CA ASP A 53 -5.02 -2.22 -5.72
C ASP A 53 -6.42 -1.72 -5.34
N VAL A 54 -7.17 -1.14 -6.28
CA VAL A 54 -8.55 -0.69 -6.03
C VAL A 54 -9.39 -1.83 -5.45
N LEU A 55 -9.42 -2.97 -6.12
CA LEU A 55 -10.24 -4.11 -5.70
C LEU A 55 -9.71 -4.74 -4.41
N ALA A 56 -8.40 -4.93 -4.32
CA ALA A 56 -7.75 -5.51 -3.16
C ALA A 56 -7.94 -4.65 -1.90
N SER A 57 -7.72 -3.34 -2.03
CA SER A 57 -7.87 -2.40 -0.94
C SER A 57 -9.33 -2.21 -0.53
N ALA A 58 -10.27 -2.14 -1.48
CA ALA A 58 -11.71 -2.04 -1.19
C ALA A 58 -12.23 -3.29 -0.45
N ALA A 59 -11.88 -4.49 -0.94
CA ALA A 59 -12.27 -5.74 -0.30
C ALA A 59 -11.65 -5.90 1.10
N SER A 60 -10.38 -5.54 1.25
CA SER A 60 -9.70 -5.53 2.55
C SER A 60 -10.36 -4.51 3.49
N ALA A 61 -10.63 -3.29 3.02
CA ALA A 61 -11.31 -2.26 3.80
C ALA A 61 -12.70 -2.72 4.28
N TYR A 62 -13.47 -3.40 3.41
CA TYR A 62 -14.74 -3.99 3.81
C TYR A 62 -14.56 -4.99 4.97
N THR A 63 -13.57 -5.88 4.87
CA THR A 63 -13.29 -6.88 5.92
C THR A 63 -12.85 -6.24 7.23
N TYR A 64 -11.95 -5.25 7.18
CA TYR A 64 -11.53 -4.50 8.37
C TYR A 64 -12.66 -3.66 8.95
N GLY A 65 -13.49 -3.04 8.11
CA GLY A 65 -14.66 -2.26 8.52
C GLY A 65 -15.70 -3.10 9.25
N LYS A 66 -16.01 -4.30 8.73
CA LYS A 66 -16.91 -5.26 9.39
C LYS A 66 -16.42 -5.65 10.79
N ASN A 67 -15.10 -5.68 10.99
CA ASN A 67 -14.49 -5.97 12.29
C ASN A 67 -14.23 -4.71 13.14
N LYS A 68 -14.76 -3.54 12.74
CA LYS A 68 -14.62 -2.23 13.43
C LYS A 68 -13.15 -1.75 13.53
N ASN A 69 -12.28 -2.21 12.66
CA ASN A 69 -10.87 -1.89 12.61
C ASN A 69 -10.56 -0.79 11.56
N ILE A 70 -11.42 0.22 11.42
CA ILE A 70 -11.21 1.40 10.58
C ILE A 70 -11.62 2.66 11.35
N ASP A 71 -10.76 3.65 11.36
CA ASP A 71 -11.12 5.01 11.77
C ASP A 71 -11.60 5.82 10.55
N ILE A 72 -12.87 5.70 10.22
CA ILE A 72 -13.45 6.32 9.03
C ILE A 72 -13.34 7.85 9.09
N LYS A 73 -13.63 8.47 10.25
CA LYS A 73 -13.65 9.93 10.39
C LYS A 73 -12.27 10.55 10.11
N ASN A 74 -11.24 10.08 10.79
CA ASN A 74 -9.90 10.58 10.61
C ASN A 74 -9.31 10.07 9.27
N GLY A 75 -9.72 8.88 8.80
CA GLY A 75 -9.37 8.33 7.49
C GLY A 75 -9.84 9.21 6.33
N ILE A 76 -11.07 9.73 6.35
CA ILE A 76 -11.58 10.66 5.32
C ILE A 76 -10.78 11.96 5.33
N VAL A 77 -10.54 12.56 6.49
CA VAL A 77 -9.72 13.77 6.60
C VAL A 77 -8.33 13.51 6.02
N MET A 78 -7.70 12.41 6.41
CA MET A 78 -6.38 12.02 5.94
C MET A 78 -6.38 11.78 4.42
N MET A 79 -7.40 11.11 3.87
CA MET A 79 -7.58 10.83 2.44
C MET A 79 -7.59 12.10 1.59
N ILE A 80 -8.36 13.11 2.01
CA ILE A 80 -8.43 14.40 1.29
C ILE A 80 -7.03 15.01 1.18
N PHE A 81 -6.28 15.06 2.27
CA PHE A 81 -4.94 15.63 2.27
C PHE A 81 -3.91 14.74 1.56
N VAL A 82 -4.05 13.42 1.63
CA VAL A 82 -3.24 12.50 0.81
C VAL A 82 -3.44 12.78 -0.67
N LEU A 83 -4.68 12.88 -1.15
CA LEU A 83 -4.98 13.16 -2.56
C LEU A 83 -4.41 14.51 -3.01
N LEU A 84 -4.65 15.57 -2.26
CA LEU A 84 -4.15 16.92 -2.58
C LEU A 84 -2.62 16.97 -2.64
N PHE A 85 -1.95 16.42 -1.64
CA PHE A 85 -0.49 16.46 -1.57
C PHE A 85 0.19 15.44 -2.48
N THR A 86 -0.52 14.37 -2.92
CA THR A 86 -0.03 13.49 -3.97
C THR A 86 0.14 14.23 -5.29
N LEU A 87 -0.78 15.14 -5.64
CA LEU A 87 -0.64 15.99 -6.83
C LEU A 87 0.60 16.90 -6.72
N LEU A 88 0.82 17.50 -5.56
CA LEU A 88 2.02 18.34 -5.32
C LEU A 88 3.31 17.50 -5.38
N GLY A 89 3.33 16.34 -4.75
CA GLY A 89 4.46 15.41 -4.78
C GLY A 89 4.79 14.95 -6.20
N SER A 90 3.79 14.60 -7.00
CA SER A 90 3.95 14.20 -8.40
C SER A 90 4.48 15.35 -9.26
N PHE A 91 4.02 16.58 -9.03
CA PHE A 91 4.54 17.75 -9.72
C PHE A 91 6.02 18.01 -9.40
N VAL A 92 6.42 17.89 -8.14
CA VAL A 92 7.84 18.01 -7.74
C VAL A 92 8.67 16.87 -8.32
N SER A 93 8.14 15.64 -8.28
CA SER A 93 8.77 14.44 -8.84
C SER A 93 9.09 14.58 -10.34
N SER A 94 8.20 15.20 -11.11
CA SER A 94 8.40 15.40 -12.55
C SER A 94 9.64 16.24 -12.90
N LYS A 95 10.20 16.96 -11.92
CA LYS A 95 11.39 17.80 -12.05
C LYS A 95 12.69 17.16 -11.54
N VAL A 96 12.60 15.94 -11.01
CA VAL A 96 13.73 15.21 -10.40
C VAL A 96 14.04 13.95 -11.21
N PRO A 97 15.33 13.60 -11.45
CA PRO A 97 15.68 12.38 -12.17
C PRO A 97 15.12 11.11 -11.52
N SER A 98 14.55 10.22 -12.31
CA SER A 98 13.81 9.03 -11.86
C SER A 98 14.65 7.97 -11.12
N THR A 99 15.97 8.01 -11.28
CA THR A 99 16.91 7.02 -10.71
C THR A 99 16.97 7.02 -9.17
N THR A 100 16.58 8.12 -8.53
CA THR A 100 16.67 8.29 -7.07
C THR A 100 15.45 7.74 -6.31
N MET A 101 14.33 7.52 -6.98
CA MET A 101 13.03 7.31 -6.32
C MET A 101 12.67 5.87 -6.03
N GLY A 102 13.08 4.93 -6.89
CA GLY A 102 12.67 3.51 -6.76
C GLY A 102 13.21 2.81 -5.53
N GLY A 103 14.46 3.09 -5.15
CA GLY A 103 15.11 2.42 -4.02
C GLY A 103 14.52 2.74 -2.65
N PHE A 104 14.00 3.95 -2.46
CA PHE A 104 13.47 4.41 -1.17
C PHE A 104 12.29 3.56 -0.68
N SER A 105 11.38 3.21 -1.58
CA SER A 105 10.19 2.40 -1.25
C SER A 105 10.56 1.01 -0.73
N PHE A 106 11.56 0.37 -1.34
CA PHE A 106 11.99 -0.99 -0.97
C PHE A 106 12.72 -1.01 0.37
N VAL A 107 13.58 -0.02 0.60
CA VAL A 107 14.28 0.15 1.89
C VAL A 107 13.27 0.40 3.01
N MET A 108 12.24 1.22 2.77
CA MET A 108 11.19 1.46 3.76
C MET A 108 10.37 0.21 4.05
N THR A 109 10.08 -0.62 3.05
CA THR A 109 9.40 -1.90 3.24
C THR A 109 10.20 -2.81 4.17
N LEU A 110 11.48 -2.96 3.88
CA LEU A 110 12.39 -3.79 4.66
C LEU A 110 12.50 -3.27 6.10
N PHE A 111 12.69 -1.96 6.26
CA PHE A 111 12.77 -1.31 7.57
C PHE A 111 11.50 -1.53 8.41
N LEU A 112 10.32 -1.36 7.82
CA LEU A 112 9.05 -1.61 8.49
C LEU A 112 8.88 -3.08 8.88
N GLY A 113 9.26 -3.99 7.99
CA GLY A 113 9.22 -5.42 8.28
C GLY A 113 10.08 -5.77 9.49
N ILE A 114 11.33 -5.33 9.51
CA ILE A 114 12.24 -5.53 10.64
C ILE A 114 11.67 -4.88 11.92
N LYS A 115 11.14 -3.67 11.82
CA LYS A 115 10.54 -2.97 12.96
C LYS A 115 9.39 -3.76 13.58
N PHE A 116 8.50 -4.35 12.79
CA PHE A 116 7.37 -5.13 13.32
C PHE A 116 7.79 -6.46 13.95
N ILE A 117 8.91 -7.05 13.50
CA ILE A 117 9.48 -8.24 14.12
C ILE A 117 10.14 -7.90 15.46
N VAL A 118 10.99 -6.85 15.47
CA VAL A 118 11.81 -6.49 16.65
C VAL A 118 11.01 -5.72 17.70
N LYS A 119 10.11 -4.83 17.26
CA LYS A 119 9.33 -3.97 18.15
C LYS A 119 7.86 -3.96 17.73
N PRO A 120 7.11 -5.02 18.08
CA PRO A 120 5.72 -5.17 17.68
C PRO A 120 4.84 -4.03 18.22
N VAL A 121 3.82 -3.67 17.44
CA VAL A 121 2.82 -2.66 17.80
C VAL A 121 1.58 -3.42 18.27
N THR A 122 1.53 -3.75 19.55
CA THR A 122 0.44 -4.57 20.13
C THR A 122 -0.69 -3.74 20.69
N GLU A 123 -0.38 -2.53 21.17
CA GLU A 123 -1.36 -1.64 21.80
C GLU A 123 -1.28 -0.22 21.23
N PRO A 124 -2.42 0.51 21.23
CA PRO A 124 -2.42 1.93 20.89
C PRO A 124 -1.53 2.71 21.88
N LYS A 125 -0.75 3.65 21.38
CA LYS A 125 0.07 4.48 22.28
C LYS A 125 -0.83 5.36 23.14
N ALA A 126 -0.73 5.26 24.47
CA ALA A 126 -1.54 5.98 25.45
C ALA A 126 -1.61 7.52 25.22
N ARG A 127 -0.52 8.14 24.74
CA ARG A 127 -0.50 9.58 24.38
C ARG A 127 -1.48 9.97 23.27
N LEU A 128 -2.03 9.02 22.53
CA LEU A 128 -2.88 9.26 21.37
C LEU A 128 -4.32 8.87 21.61
N THR A 129 -4.58 7.94 22.51
CA THR A 129 -5.91 7.66 23.04
C THR A 129 -6.48 8.86 23.81
N GLN A 130 -5.62 9.65 24.45
CA GLN A 130 -5.97 10.85 25.22
C GLN A 130 -6.02 12.14 24.37
N ALA A 131 -5.70 12.07 23.06
CA ALA A 131 -5.73 13.27 22.21
C ALA A 131 -7.15 13.78 22.01
N THR A 132 -7.32 15.09 22.13
CA THR A 132 -8.61 15.75 21.85
C THR A 132 -9.03 15.55 20.37
N PRO A 133 -10.34 15.62 20.04
CA PRO A 133 -10.79 15.48 18.65
C PRO A 133 -10.09 16.47 17.70
N LYS A 134 -9.83 17.69 18.13
CA LYS A 134 -9.08 18.69 17.36
C LYS A 134 -7.65 18.26 17.08
N GLN A 135 -6.96 17.72 18.08
CA GLN A 135 -5.58 17.23 17.92
C GLN A 135 -5.50 16.02 16.96
N LYS A 136 -6.49 15.12 16.99
CA LYS A 136 -6.58 14.00 16.07
C LYS A 136 -6.73 14.48 14.63
N ILE A 137 -7.62 15.44 14.39
CA ILE A 137 -7.82 16.04 13.05
C ILE A 137 -6.54 16.72 12.56
N ILE A 138 -5.93 17.60 13.36
CA ILE A 138 -4.68 18.28 12.97
C ILE A 138 -3.58 17.28 12.61
N ARG A 139 -3.41 16.24 13.42
CA ARG A 139 -2.43 15.17 13.15
C ARG A 139 -2.78 14.41 11.87
N SER A 140 -4.06 14.10 11.62
CA SER A 140 -4.50 13.43 10.39
C SER A 140 -4.23 14.30 9.16
N VAL A 141 -4.42 15.62 9.23
CA VAL A 141 -4.09 16.57 8.19
C VAL A 141 -2.59 16.59 7.89
N LEU A 142 -1.76 16.78 8.93
CA LEU A 142 -0.30 16.83 8.76
C LEU A 142 0.26 15.50 8.25
N CYS A 143 -0.23 14.40 8.81
CA CYS A 143 0.18 13.07 8.38
C CYS A 143 -0.30 12.75 6.97
N GLY A 144 -1.54 13.13 6.62
CA GLY A 144 -2.07 12.97 5.27
C GLY A 144 -1.27 13.78 4.24
N ALA A 145 -0.92 15.02 4.57
CA ALA A 145 -0.09 15.87 3.74
C ALA A 145 1.31 15.26 3.51
N MET A 146 1.96 14.80 4.57
CA MET A 146 3.27 14.17 4.49
C MET A 146 3.24 12.87 3.68
N VAL A 147 2.30 11.99 3.97
CA VAL A 147 2.13 10.71 3.25
C VAL A 147 1.80 10.99 1.79
N GLY A 148 0.86 11.89 1.51
CA GLY A 148 0.47 12.26 0.14
C GLY A 148 1.64 12.80 -0.66
N PHE A 149 2.43 13.72 -0.09
CA PHE A 149 3.61 14.25 -0.75
C PHE A 149 4.62 13.14 -1.09
N ILE A 150 4.92 12.25 -0.14
CA ILE A 150 5.84 11.12 -0.36
C ILE A 150 5.25 10.14 -1.38
N CYS A 151 3.94 9.85 -1.33
CA CYS A 151 3.27 9.02 -2.33
C CYS A 151 3.40 9.58 -3.74
N GLY A 152 3.14 10.85 -3.92
CA GLY A 152 3.26 11.52 -5.21
C GLY A 152 4.71 11.62 -5.68
N PHE A 153 5.64 11.86 -4.75
CA PHE A 153 7.07 12.00 -5.06
C PHE A 153 7.73 10.67 -5.43
N VAL A 154 7.47 9.61 -4.66
CA VAL A 154 8.11 8.28 -4.81
C VAL A 154 7.30 7.36 -5.73
N GLY A 155 6.02 7.63 -5.94
CA GLY A 155 5.11 6.76 -6.67
C GLY A 155 4.52 5.65 -5.80
N ALA A 156 4.86 4.39 -6.04
CA ALA A 156 4.23 3.21 -5.44
C ALA A 156 4.41 3.02 -3.91
N GLY A 157 5.15 3.90 -3.23
CA GLY A 157 5.52 3.73 -1.81
C GLY A 157 4.47 4.13 -0.76
N GLY A 158 3.32 4.66 -1.19
CA GLY A 158 2.37 5.34 -0.31
C GLY A 158 1.76 4.51 0.81
N GLY A 159 1.37 3.28 0.54
CA GLY A 159 0.71 2.44 1.54
C GLY A 159 1.59 2.12 2.74
N MET A 160 2.89 1.90 2.53
CA MET A 160 3.81 1.62 3.64
C MET A 160 4.14 2.83 4.48
N MET A 161 4.27 4.00 3.86
CA MET A 161 4.41 5.25 4.60
C MET A 161 3.15 5.53 5.42
N MET A 162 1.96 5.21 4.87
CA MET A 162 0.70 5.28 5.58
C MET A 162 0.73 4.42 6.85
N LEU A 163 1.11 3.15 6.73
CA LEU A 163 1.20 2.25 7.87
C LEU A 163 2.21 2.74 8.93
N LEU A 164 3.38 3.21 8.49
CA LEU A 164 4.38 3.80 9.38
C LEU A 164 3.82 4.98 10.16
N VAL A 165 3.16 5.90 9.48
CA VAL A 165 2.59 7.12 10.07
C VAL A 165 1.45 6.77 11.02
N LEU A 166 0.52 5.90 10.60
CA LEU A 166 -0.60 5.49 11.43
C LEU A 166 -0.14 4.80 12.73
N THR A 167 0.86 3.92 12.65
CA THR A 167 1.36 3.19 13.82
C THR A 167 2.33 3.98 14.68
N SER A 168 3.20 4.80 14.07
CA SER A 168 4.30 5.46 14.78
C SER A 168 3.98 6.87 15.24
N VAL A 169 3.23 7.63 14.43
CA VAL A 169 2.87 9.03 14.67
C VAL A 169 1.47 9.15 15.24
N LEU A 170 0.49 8.51 14.61
CA LEU A 170 -0.90 8.51 15.10
C LEU A 170 -1.15 7.44 16.18
N GLY A 171 -0.22 6.46 16.34
CA GLY A 171 -0.23 5.48 17.42
C GLY A 171 -1.39 4.51 17.40
N TYR A 172 -1.97 4.26 16.23
CA TYR A 172 -2.99 3.23 16.08
C TYR A 172 -2.39 1.84 16.34
N GLU A 173 -3.21 0.94 16.87
CA GLU A 173 -2.88 -0.48 16.82
C GLU A 173 -2.79 -0.96 15.37
N LEU A 174 -2.09 -2.06 15.15
CA LEU A 174 -1.79 -2.51 13.79
C LEU A 174 -3.06 -2.78 12.96
N LYS A 175 -4.09 -3.41 13.55
CA LYS A 175 -5.34 -3.72 12.83
C LYS A 175 -6.04 -2.45 12.32
N THR A 176 -6.21 -1.47 13.20
CA THR A 176 -6.84 -0.19 12.86
C THR A 176 -5.97 0.62 11.87
N ALA A 177 -4.65 0.56 12.00
CA ALA A 177 -3.74 1.19 11.06
C ALA A 177 -3.86 0.57 9.66
N VAL A 178 -3.81 -0.77 9.54
CA VAL A 178 -3.98 -1.47 8.26
C VAL A 178 -5.37 -1.18 7.67
N GLY A 179 -6.43 -1.33 8.44
CA GLY A 179 -7.79 -1.08 7.97
C GLY A 179 -8.00 0.35 7.46
N THR A 180 -7.47 1.35 8.19
CA THR A 180 -7.54 2.76 7.78
C THR A 180 -6.65 3.02 6.56
N SER A 181 -5.48 2.38 6.46
CA SER A 181 -4.60 2.47 5.29
C SER A 181 -5.30 1.95 4.03
N VAL A 182 -5.83 0.72 4.03
CA VAL A 182 -6.51 0.16 2.85
C VAL A 182 -7.76 0.94 2.49
N PHE A 183 -8.47 1.52 3.46
CA PHE A 183 -9.59 2.40 3.19
C PHE A 183 -9.17 3.63 2.39
N VAL A 184 -8.12 4.33 2.80
CA VAL A 184 -7.58 5.49 2.07
C VAL A 184 -7.01 5.06 0.72
N MET A 185 -6.28 3.94 0.67
CA MET A 185 -5.67 3.41 -0.55
C MET A 185 -6.69 3.05 -1.63
N ALA A 186 -7.86 2.53 -1.28
CA ALA A 186 -8.90 2.23 -2.26
C ALA A 186 -9.28 3.45 -3.11
N PHE A 187 -9.41 4.62 -2.50
CA PHE A 187 -9.72 5.86 -3.21
C PHE A 187 -8.52 6.44 -3.98
N THR A 188 -7.34 6.41 -3.40
CA THR A 188 -6.13 6.91 -4.06
C THR A 188 -5.76 6.06 -5.27
N ALA A 189 -5.86 4.73 -5.15
CA ALA A 189 -5.63 3.82 -6.25
C ALA A 189 -6.68 3.97 -7.36
N PHE A 190 -7.96 4.18 -7.00
CA PHE A 190 -9.02 4.44 -7.96
C PHE A 190 -8.74 5.69 -8.80
N THR A 191 -8.42 6.81 -8.15
CA THR A 191 -8.07 8.05 -8.85
C THR A 191 -6.85 7.87 -9.74
N GLY A 192 -5.82 7.20 -9.24
CA GLY A 192 -4.60 6.90 -9.98
C GLY A 192 -4.85 5.99 -11.19
N SER A 193 -5.63 4.92 -11.04
CA SER A 193 -5.89 3.98 -12.13
C SER A 193 -6.67 4.63 -13.27
N ILE A 194 -7.68 5.45 -12.95
CA ILE A 194 -8.43 6.21 -13.97
C ILE A 194 -7.48 7.13 -14.74
N SER A 195 -6.62 7.87 -14.05
CA SER A 195 -5.67 8.79 -14.70
C SER A 195 -4.71 8.05 -15.63
N HIS A 196 -4.19 6.89 -15.21
CA HIS A 196 -3.29 6.09 -16.03
C HIS A 196 -3.98 5.52 -17.28
N PHE A 197 -5.20 5.03 -17.16
CA PHE A 197 -5.92 4.49 -18.32
C PHE A 197 -6.45 5.58 -19.27
N ALA A 198 -6.78 6.76 -18.75
CA ALA A 198 -7.20 7.89 -19.59
C ALA A 198 -6.06 8.42 -20.46
N ILE A 199 -4.82 8.37 -19.98
CA ILE A 199 -3.64 8.90 -20.67
C ILE A 199 -2.94 7.81 -21.49
N GLY A 200 -2.73 6.61 -20.91
CA GLY A 200 -1.93 5.54 -21.48
C GLY A 200 -2.70 4.50 -22.32
N GLY A 201 -4.02 4.60 -22.37
CA GLY A 201 -4.89 3.62 -23.04
C GLY A 201 -5.10 2.34 -22.21
N ALA A 202 -5.87 1.40 -22.78
CA ALA A 202 -6.21 0.14 -22.11
C ALA A 202 -5.07 -0.87 -22.26
N PRO A 203 -4.53 -1.41 -21.14
CA PRO A 203 -3.52 -2.46 -21.18
C PRO A 203 -4.10 -3.81 -21.62
N ASP A 204 -3.20 -4.79 -21.88
CA ASP A 204 -3.58 -6.17 -22.17
C ASP A 204 -4.61 -6.70 -21.16
N TRP A 205 -5.77 -7.09 -21.66
CA TRP A 205 -6.91 -7.51 -20.84
C TRP A 205 -6.58 -8.70 -19.93
N TRP A 206 -5.85 -9.68 -20.45
CA TRP A 206 -5.52 -10.89 -19.69
C TRP A 206 -4.57 -10.62 -18.53
N THR A 207 -3.51 -9.83 -18.76
CA THR A 207 -2.58 -9.43 -17.72
C THR A 207 -3.30 -8.65 -16.61
N ARG A 208 -4.16 -7.70 -16.99
CA ARG A 208 -4.98 -6.94 -16.04
C ARG A 208 -5.90 -7.85 -15.23
N ALA A 209 -6.66 -8.75 -15.90
CA ALA A 209 -7.59 -9.65 -15.23
C ALA A 209 -6.87 -10.60 -14.25
N PHE A 210 -5.76 -11.20 -14.65
CA PHE A 210 -5.00 -12.10 -13.79
C PHE A 210 -4.42 -11.39 -12.56
N CYS A 211 -3.83 -10.21 -12.73
CA CYS A 211 -3.33 -9.41 -11.60
C CYS A 211 -4.45 -9.00 -10.66
N MET A 212 -5.56 -8.49 -11.19
CA MET A 212 -6.71 -8.04 -10.37
C MET A 212 -7.31 -9.19 -9.56
N LEU A 213 -7.56 -10.34 -10.19
CA LEU A 213 -8.18 -11.50 -9.53
C LEU A 213 -7.24 -12.11 -8.48
N SER A 214 -5.97 -12.34 -8.83
CA SER A 214 -5.01 -12.91 -7.87
C SER A 214 -4.81 -11.97 -6.68
N THR A 215 -4.61 -10.69 -6.91
CA THR A 215 -4.43 -9.70 -5.82
C THR A 215 -5.68 -9.63 -4.92
N LEU A 216 -6.88 -9.60 -5.51
CA LEU A 216 -8.14 -9.57 -4.77
C LEU A 216 -8.29 -10.79 -3.85
N ILE A 217 -8.07 -12.00 -4.39
CA ILE A 217 -8.22 -13.24 -3.63
C ILE A 217 -7.25 -13.26 -2.44
N PHE A 218 -5.97 -13.00 -2.68
CA PHE A 218 -4.96 -13.06 -1.62
C PHE A 218 -5.06 -11.90 -0.63
N ALA A 219 -5.49 -10.71 -1.05
CA ALA A 219 -5.78 -9.60 -0.14
C ALA A 219 -6.95 -9.92 0.79
N GLN A 220 -8.00 -10.54 0.27
CA GLN A 220 -9.16 -10.92 1.06
C GLN A 220 -8.82 -12.02 2.08
N ILE A 221 -8.06 -13.04 1.67
CA ILE A 221 -7.57 -14.08 2.58
C ILE A 221 -6.70 -13.45 3.68
N ALA A 222 -5.76 -12.59 3.30
CA ALA A 222 -4.87 -11.92 4.23
C ALA A 222 -5.63 -11.01 5.21
N ALA A 223 -6.57 -10.20 4.74
CA ALA A 223 -7.39 -9.34 5.59
C ALA A 223 -8.25 -10.15 6.58
N PHE A 224 -8.83 -11.27 6.13
CA PHE A 224 -9.61 -12.15 6.98
C PHE A 224 -8.73 -12.78 8.09
N LEU A 225 -7.59 -13.34 7.73
CA LEU A 225 -6.64 -13.92 8.69
C LEU A 225 -6.09 -12.87 9.66
N ALA A 226 -5.75 -11.67 9.16
CA ALA A 226 -5.24 -10.56 9.96
C ALA A 226 -6.24 -10.14 11.06
N ASN A 227 -7.53 -10.05 10.71
CA ASN A 227 -8.55 -9.66 11.67
C ASN A 227 -8.80 -10.72 12.75
N LYS A 228 -8.59 -12.00 12.46
CA LYS A 228 -8.69 -13.13 13.42
C LYS A 228 -7.42 -13.32 14.26
N ALA A 229 -6.27 -12.91 13.76
CA ALA A 229 -4.99 -13.11 14.43
C ALA A 229 -4.88 -12.29 15.72
N LYS A 230 -4.14 -12.85 16.70
CA LYS A 230 -3.71 -12.08 17.89
C LYS A 230 -2.75 -10.96 17.45
N PRO A 231 -2.70 -9.80 18.16
CA PRO A 231 -1.84 -8.67 17.80
C PRO A 231 -0.36 -9.04 17.61
N GLU A 232 0.19 -9.90 18.47
CA GLU A 232 1.58 -10.35 18.38
C GLU A 232 1.84 -11.20 17.13
N THR A 233 0.94 -12.16 16.84
CA THR A 233 1.01 -13.01 15.65
C THR A 233 0.89 -12.15 14.38
N LEU A 234 -0.05 -11.19 14.36
CA LEU A 234 -0.24 -10.28 13.25
C LEU A 234 1.03 -9.46 12.98
N ASN A 235 1.66 -8.89 14.02
CA ASN A 235 2.90 -8.14 13.87
C ASN A 235 4.02 -9.00 13.27
N ARG A 236 4.21 -10.22 13.77
CA ARG A 236 5.25 -11.14 13.25
C ARG A 236 4.99 -11.52 11.80
N VAL A 237 3.76 -11.94 11.47
CA VAL A 237 3.39 -12.32 10.10
C VAL A 237 3.54 -11.14 9.14
N THR A 238 3.01 -9.98 9.51
CA THR A 238 3.18 -8.74 8.72
C THR A 238 4.66 -8.39 8.54
N GLY A 239 5.45 -8.45 9.61
CA GLY A 239 6.88 -8.18 9.57
C GLY A 239 7.63 -9.14 8.63
N VAL A 240 7.38 -10.45 8.72
CA VAL A 240 8.00 -11.46 7.85
C VAL A 240 7.62 -11.22 6.38
N ILE A 241 6.33 -10.98 6.10
CA ILE A 241 5.87 -10.70 4.74
C ILE A 241 6.56 -9.46 4.18
N LEU A 242 6.64 -8.38 4.95
CA LEU A 242 7.30 -7.14 4.52
C LEU A 242 8.80 -7.33 4.28
N VAL A 243 9.49 -8.11 5.11
CA VAL A 243 10.92 -8.42 4.91
C VAL A 243 11.10 -9.22 3.62
N ILE A 244 10.32 -10.29 3.41
CA ILE A 244 10.38 -11.10 2.19
C ILE A 244 10.11 -10.22 0.96
N LEU A 245 9.03 -9.43 0.98
CA LEU A 245 8.69 -8.53 -0.12
C LEU A 245 9.78 -7.50 -0.36
N GLY A 246 10.32 -6.88 0.68
CA GLY A 246 11.42 -5.92 0.57
C GLY A 246 12.66 -6.52 -0.08
N ILE A 247 13.06 -7.73 0.32
CA ILE A 247 14.20 -8.46 -0.28
C ILE A 247 13.92 -8.79 -1.74
N VAL A 248 12.75 -9.39 -2.04
CA VAL A 248 12.35 -9.74 -3.41
C VAL A 248 12.37 -8.51 -4.30
N MET A 249 11.84 -7.38 -3.84
CA MET A 249 11.79 -6.15 -4.60
C MET A 249 13.20 -5.55 -4.86
N ILE A 250 14.10 -5.64 -3.88
CA ILE A 250 15.51 -5.21 -4.06
C ILE A 250 16.20 -6.10 -5.11
N ILE A 251 15.97 -7.42 -5.05
CA ILE A 251 16.55 -8.36 -6.04
C ILE A 251 15.99 -8.07 -7.43
N VAL A 252 14.66 -7.96 -7.57
CA VAL A 252 13.99 -7.67 -8.84
C VAL A 252 14.48 -6.35 -9.44
N ASN A 253 14.70 -5.33 -8.62
CA ASN A 253 15.21 -4.03 -9.06
C ASN A 253 16.68 -4.07 -9.49
N LYS A 254 17.49 -5.01 -8.97
CA LYS A 254 18.89 -5.19 -9.38
C LYS A 254 19.05 -6.00 -10.66
N ILE A 255 18.07 -6.84 -11.01
CA ILE A 255 18.09 -7.67 -12.24
C ILE A 255 17.82 -6.79 -13.47
N LYS A 256 17.22 -5.63 -13.30
CA LYS A 256 16.94 -4.62 -14.32
C LYS A 256 18.04 -3.57 -14.40
#